data_9500759ac4527938d007bcd6be05fa45
#
_entry.id   9500759ac4527938d007bcd6be05fa45
#
_cell.length_a   1.000
_cell.length_b   1.000
_cell.length_c   1.000
_cell.angle_alpha   90.00
_cell.angle_beta   90.00
_cell.angle_gamma   90.00
#
_symmetry.space_group_name_H-M   'P 1'
#
loop_
_entity.id
_entity.type
_entity.pdbx_description
1 polymer ?
#
loop_
_entity_poly.entity_id
_entity_poly.type
_entity_poly.pdbx_seq_one_letter_code
_entity_poly.pdbx_strand_id
1 'polypeptide(L)'
;RNGTLVNYQAIRDQVHMIDQNESHGCCYAQSWEDVQFQRMPNVSLEPGKEKYSLQDMIKDVDKGIYILGRGSYSIDQQRYNFQFGGTLFYEIKDGEIVGMLDDVAYQSNTQEFWNSCVKICDKDDYRLFGSFFDGKGQPSQVSAVSHGSSTSRFNGVNVINTGRTI
;
A
#
# COMPACT_ATOMS: atom_id res chain seq x y z
N ARG A 1 -14.24 -3.03 -6.36
CA ARG A 1 -14.48 -2.73 -7.79
C ARG A 1 -15.22 -1.41 -7.89
N ASN A 2 -14.66 -0.43 -8.62
CA ASN A 2 -15.23 0.91 -8.77
C ASN A 2 -15.59 1.58 -7.44
N GLY A 3 -14.68 1.54 -6.48
CA GLY A 3 -14.87 2.09 -5.13
C GLY A 3 -15.71 1.24 -4.17
N THR A 4 -16.27 0.14 -4.63
CA THR A 4 -17.04 -0.78 -3.80
C THR A 4 -16.17 -1.96 -3.36
N LEU A 5 -16.14 -2.24 -2.06
CA LEU A 5 -15.52 -3.45 -1.52
C LEU A 5 -16.34 -4.68 -1.96
N VAL A 6 -15.73 -5.58 -2.71
CA VAL A 6 -16.39 -6.75 -3.27
C VAL A 6 -15.84 -8.08 -2.75
N ASN A 7 -14.73 -8.03 -2.01
CA ASN A 7 -14.07 -9.21 -1.49
C ASN A 7 -13.62 -8.98 -0.05
N TYR A 8 -14.18 -9.72 0.88
CA TYR A 8 -13.85 -9.68 2.30
C TYR A 8 -12.74 -10.66 2.67
N GLN A 9 -12.02 -11.22 1.68
CA GLN A 9 -11.02 -12.27 1.91
C GLN A 9 -11.63 -13.50 2.61
N ALA A 10 -12.89 -13.79 2.28
CA ALA A 10 -13.66 -14.83 2.96
C ALA A 10 -13.08 -16.22 2.71
N ILE A 11 -13.00 -17.00 3.75
CA ILE A 11 -12.67 -18.42 3.71
C ILE A 11 -13.95 -19.28 3.71
N ARG A 12 -13.82 -20.56 3.47
CA ARG A 12 -14.96 -21.47 3.33
C ARG A 12 -15.96 -21.37 4.49
N ASP A 13 -15.45 -21.26 5.70
CA ASP A 13 -16.29 -21.22 6.91
C ASP A 13 -17.01 -19.89 7.13
N GLN A 14 -16.69 -18.86 6.32
CA GLN A 14 -17.22 -17.50 6.48
C GLN A 14 -18.14 -17.06 5.34
N VAL A 15 -18.12 -17.73 4.19
CA VAL A 15 -18.86 -17.29 3.00
C VAL A 15 -20.36 -17.17 3.23
N HIS A 16 -20.93 -18.02 4.05
CA HIS A 16 -22.35 -17.95 4.42
C HIS A 16 -22.73 -16.71 5.24
N MET A 17 -21.76 -16.08 5.91
CA MET A 17 -22.01 -14.87 6.71
C MET A 17 -22.17 -13.60 5.85
N ILE A 18 -21.78 -13.69 4.58
CA ILE A 18 -21.80 -12.58 3.61
C ILE A 18 -22.58 -12.96 2.34
N ASP A 19 -23.49 -13.94 2.45
CA ASP A 19 -24.34 -14.41 1.35
C ASP A 19 -23.57 -14.77 0.07
N GLN A 20 -22.37 -15.35 0.22
CA GLN A 20 -21.56 -15.85 -0.89
C GLN A 20 -21.51 -17.37 -0.87
N ASN A 21 -21.36 -17.96 -2.06
CA ASN A 21 -21.31 -19.41 -2.24
C ASN A 21 -19.87 -19.94 -2.45
N GLU A 22 -18.92 -19.05 -2.70
CA GLU A 22 -17.55 -19.41 -3.04
C GLU A 22 -16.55 -18.72 -2.12
N SER A 23 -15.57 -19.50 -1.65
CA SER A 23 -14.44 -19.01 -0.89
C SER A 23 -13.44 -18.33 -1.82
N HIS A 24 -12.80 -17.26 -1.32
CA HIS A 24 -11.69 -16.59 -2.00
C HIS A 24 -10.33 -17.25 -1.72
N GLY A 25 -10.31 -18.33 -0.95
CA GLY A 25 -9.09 -19.08 -0.66
C GLY A 25 -8.06 -18.35 0.21
N CYS A 26 -8.48 -17.34 0.93
CA CYS A 26 -7.59 -16.49 1.75
C CYS A 26 -7.25 -17.14 3.10
N CYS A 27 -6.88 -18.42 3.08
CA CYS A 27 -6.60 -19.22 4.26
C CYS A 27 -5.29 -19.98 4.09
N TYR A 28 -4.34 -19.75 4.98
CA TYR A 28 -3.08 -20.49 5.01
C TYR A 28 -2.48 -20.52 6.41
N ALA A 29 -1.52 -21.42 6.60
CA ALA A 29 -0.72 -21.55 7.81
C ALA A 29 0.76 -21.29 7.50
N GLN A 30 1.54 -20.93 8.48
CA GLN A 30 3.00 -20.73 8.36
C GLN A 30 3.71 -22.04 8.02
N SER A 31 3.30 -23.14 8.65
CA SER A 31 3.87 -24.47 8.47
C SER A 31 2.80 -25.55 8.55
N TRP A 32 3.19 -26.79 8.31
CA TRP A 32 2.30 -27.96 8.36
C TRP A 32 1.74 -28.26 9.77
N GLU A 33 2.41 -27.80 10.81
CA GLU A 33 2.00 -27.98 12.22
C GLU A 33 1.14 -26.84 12.76
N ASP A 34 1.02 -25.75 11.99
CA ASP A 34 0.23 -24.60 12.37
C ASP A 34 -1.21 -24.71 11.90
N VAL A 35 -2.13 -24.10 12.62
CA VAL A 35 -3.52 -23.99 12.21
C VAL A 35 -3.67 -22.88 11.18
N GLN A 36 -4.36 -23.18 10.09
CA GLN A 36 -4.68 -22.21 9.06
C GLN A 36 -5.77 -21.23 9.53
N PHE A 37 -5.54 -19.97 9.28
CA PHE A 37 -6.50 -18.89 9.53
C PHE A 37 -6.66 -18.02 8.29
N GLN A 38 -7.71 -17.22 8.27
CA GLN A 38 -7.84 -16.17 7.29
C GLN A 38 -6.60 -15.25 7.33
N ARG A 39 -5.99 -15.05 6.16
CA ARG A 39 -4.80 -14.24 5.99
C ARG A 39 -4.99 -13.34 4.77
N MET A 40 -4.33 -12.19 4.78
CA MET A 40 -4.29 -11.32 3.62
C MET A 40 -3.52 -12.04 2.49
N PRO A 41 -4.11 -12.18 1.29
CA PRO A 41 -3.41 -12.73 0.13
C PRO A 41 -2.44 -11.72 -0.45
N ASN A 42 -1.82 -12.07 -1.58
CA ASN A 42 -1.13 -11.09 -2.39
C ASN A 42 -2.13 -10.04 -2.90
N VAL A 43 -1.91 -8.79 -2.52
CA VAL A 43 -2.78 -7.66 -2.88
C VAL A 43 -1.99 -6.68 -3.72
N SER A 44 -2.56 -6.25 -4.82
CA SER A 44 -1.91 -5.33 -5.74
C SER A 44 -2.84 -4.18 -6.11
N LEU A 45 -2.25 -3.02 -6.35
CA LEU A 45 -2.93 -1.92 -7.00
C LEU A 45 -2.84 -2.17 -8.51
N GLU A 46 -3.99 -2.30 -9.17
CA GLU A 46 -4.02 -2.49 -10.62
C GLU A 46 -3.40 -1.29 -11.35
N PRO A 47 -2.64 -1.54 -12.41
CA PRO A 47 -2.10 -0.46 -13.25
C PRO A 47 -3.20 0.43 -13.80
N GLY A 48 -2.88 1.70 -13.97
CA GLY A 48 -3.73 2.64 -14.67
C GLY A 48 -3.87 2.29 -16.16
N LYS A 49 -4.81 2.95 -16.82
CA LYS A 49 -5.04 2.77 -18.27
C LYS A 49 -4.19 3.71 -19.11
N GLU A 50 -3.83 4.84 -18.53
CA GLU A 50 -3.08 5.89 -19.20
C GLU A 50 -1.58 5.65 -19.09
N LYS A 51 -0.88 5.82 -20.19
CA LYS A 51 0.58 5.69 -20.23
C LYS A 51 1.24 6.95 -19.68
N TYR A 52 1.50 6.95 -18.38
CA TYR A 52 2.25 8.01 -17.72
C TYR A 52 3.70 7.60 -17.50
N SER A 53 4.63 8.50 -17.80
CA SER A 53 6.01 8.46 -17.32
C SER A 53 6.11 9.08 -15.92
N LEU A 54 7.25 8.91 -15.25
CA LEU A 54 7.50 9.63 -13.99
C LEU A 54 7.37 11.15 -14.19
N GLN A 55 7.86 11.69 -15.31
CA GLN A 55 7.71 13.12 -15.60
C GLN A 55 6.24 13.54 -15.75
N ASP A 56 5.38 12.69 -16.31
CA ASP A 56 3.94 12.96 -16.36
C ASP A 56 3.26 12.94 -15.01
N MET A 57 3.84 12.21 -14.05
CA MET A 57 3.35 12.17 -12.67
C MET A 57 3.66 13.45 -11.90
N ILE A 58 4.76 14.14 -12.22
CA ILE A 58 5.27 15.27 -11.44
C ILE A 58 5.16 16.63 -12.11
N LYS A 59 5.09 16.72 -13.45
CA LYS A 59 5.17 17.97 -14.22
C LYS A 59 4.17 19.08 -13.82
N ASP A 60 3.06 18.71 -13.21
CA ASP A 60 2.00 19.61 -12.76
C ASP A 60 1.89 19.64 -11.22
N VAL A 61 2.99 19.32 -10.53
CA VAL A 61 3.09 19.35 -9.05
C VAL A 61 3.92 20.54 -8.65
N ASP A 62 3.29 21.54 -8.02
CA ASP A 62 3.99 22.72 -7.50
C ASP A 62 4.89 22.34 -6.33
N LYS A 63 4.39 21.48 -5.43
CA LYS A 63 5.12 20.98 -4.26
C LYS A 63 4.69 19.57 -3.92
N GLY A 64 5.65 18.65 -3.78
CA GLY A 64 5.37 17.27 -3.48
C GLY A 64 6.60 16.48 -3.06
N ILE A 65 6.41 15.19 -2.82
CA ILE A 65 7.48 14.26 -2.50
C ILE A 65 7.33 13.00 -3.34
N TYR A 66 8.41 12.59 -4.00
CA TYR A 66 8.51 11.29 -4.62
C TYR A 66 9.17 10.31 -3.66
N ILE A 67 8.47 9.22 -3.35
CA ILE A 67 8.87 8.23 -2.35
C ILE A 67 9.19 6.92 -3.07
N LEU A 68 10.34 6.35 -2.77
CA LEU A 68 10.75 5.04 -3.24
C LEU A 68 10.98 4.07 -2.09
N GLY A 69 10.59 2.84 -2.35
CA GLY A 69 10.85 1.74 -1.46
C GLY A 69 9.98 1.72 -0.21
N ARG A 70 10.28 0.75 0.65
CA ARG A 70 9.58 0.49 1.91
C ARG A 70 10.41 1.01 3.07
N GLY A 71 9.77 1.68 4.01
CA GLY A 71 10.38 2.13 5.26
C GLY A 71 9.65 1.62 6.50
N SER A 72 9.78 2.36 7.59
CA SER A 72 9.04 2.13 8.81
C SER A 72 7.53 2.23 8.59
N TYR A 73 6.77 1.57 9.43
CA TYR A 73 5.32 1.65 9.39
C TYR A 73 4.71 1.61 10.79
N SER A 74 3.61 2.30 10.95
CA SER A 74 2.75 2.23 12.12
C SER A 74 1.30 2.24 11.66
N ILE A 75 0.51 1.31 12.14
CA ILE A 75 -0.88 1.11 11.73
C ILE A 75 -1.68 0.82 12.99
N ASP A 76 -2.84 1.47 13.16
CA ASP A 76 -3.73 1.14 14.27
C ASP A 76 -4.37 -0.25 14.10
N GLN A 77 -4.93 -0.78 15.17
CA GLN A 77 -5.54 -2.13 15.15
C GLN A 77 -6.73 -2.23 14.20
N GLN A 78 -7.45 -1.15 13.99
CA GLN A 78 -8.56 -1.09 13.03
C GLN A 78 -8.07 -0.94 11.59
N ARG A 79 -6.78 -0.68 11.38
CA ARG A 79 -6.17 -0.40 10.08
C ARG A 79 -6.81 0.79 9.37
N TYR A 80 -7.31 1.71 10.17
CA TYR A 80 -7.90 2.95 9.69
C TYR A 80 -6.85 4.04 9.53
N ASN A 81 -6.06 4.30 10.57
CA ASN A 81 -4.99 5.29 10.53
C ASN A 81 -3.64 4.62 10.30
N PHE A 82 -2.78 5.28 9.56
CA PHE A 82 -1.42 4.80 9.31
C PHE A 82 -0.41 5.93 9.21
N GLN A 83 0.85 5.58 9.46
CA GLN A 83 2.03 6.36 9.18
C GLN A 83 3.07 5.47 8.53
N PHE A 84 3.61 5.90 7.39
CA PHE A 84 4.61 5.16 6.65
C PHE A 84 5.83 6.02 6.33
N GLY A 85 7.00 5.38 6.34
CA GLY A 85 8.23 5.89 5.76
C GLY A 85 8.46 5.34 4.35
N GLY A 86 9.65 5.61 3.86
CA GLY A 86 10.18 5.07 2.59
C GLY A 86 11.66 4.79 2.73
N THR A 87 12.28 4.30 1.66
CA THR A 87 13.74 4.12 1.60
C THR A 87 14.44 5.39 1.11
N LEU A 88 13.85 6.05 0.11
CA LEU A 88 14.35 7.29 -0.47
C LEU A 88 13.20 8.26 -0.65
N PHE A 89 13.50 9.53 -0.41
CA PHE A 89 12.56 10.64 -0.59
C PHE A 89 13.20 11.72 -1.43
N TYR A 90 12.46 12.18 -2.44
CA TYR A 90 12.89 13.27 -3.31
C TYR A 90 11.88 14.41 -3.25
N GLU A 91 12.39 15.63 -3.09
CA GLU A 91 11.57 16.83 -3.14
C GLU A 91 11.17 17.10 -4.60
N ILE A 92 9.88 17.33 -4.80
CA ILE A 92 9.33 17.83 -6.06
C ILE A 92 8.94 19.29 -5.87
N LYS A 93 9.42 20.14 -6.77
CA LYS A 93 9.07 21.55 -6.80
C LYS A 93 8.92 21.99 -8.25
N ASP A 94 7.82 22.67 -8.55
CA ASP A 94 7.52 23.23 -9.86
C ASP A 94 7.67 22.20 -11.01
N GLY A 95 7.24 20.96 -10.76
CA GLY A 95 7.27 19.87 -11.74
C GLY A 95 8.60 19.14 -11.91
N GLU A 96 9.58 19.42 -11.05
CA GLU A 96 10.93 18.84 -11.13
C GLU A 96 11.39 18.27 -9.79
N ILE A 97 12.25 17.23 -9.84
CA ILE A 97 12.95 16.72 -8.66
C ILE A 97 14.13 17.65 -8.39
N VAL A 98 14.10 18.33 -7.23
CA VAL A 98 15.10 19.36 -6.88
C VAL A 98 16.12 18.88 -5.84
N GLY A 99 15.88 17.77 -5.15
CA GLY A 99 16.81 17.26 -4.16
C GLY A 99 16.30 16.01 -3.45
N MET A 100 17.12 15.52 -2.52
CA MET A 100 16.75 14.43 -1.62
C MET A 100 16.36 15.00 -0.25
N LEU A 101 15.44 14.31 0.40
CA LEU A 101 14.98 14.63 1.75
C LEU A 101 15.33 13.47 2.69
N ASP A 102 15.55 13.80 3.93
CA ASP A 102 15.75 12.87 5.02
C ASP A 102 14.66 13.04 6.10
N ASP A 103 14.54 12.06 6.98
CA ASP A 103 13.60 12.07 8.11
C ASP A 103 12.13 12.35 7.71
N VAL A 104 11.69 11.79 6.61
CA VAL A 104 10.33 11.97 6.10
C VAL A 104 9.45 10.77 6.41
N ALA A 105 8.22 11.04 6.83
CA ALA A 105 7.13 10.08 6.83
C ALA A 105 5.84 10.75 6.34
N TYR A 106 4.89 9.94 5.93
CA TYR A 106 3.56 10.40 5.56
C TYR A 106 2.49 9.65 6.35
N GLN A 107 1.40 10.32 6.60
CA GLN A 107 0.29 9.77 7.37
C GLN A 107 -1.05 10.15 6.78
N SER A 108 -2.01 9.28 6.96
CA SER A 108 -3.40 9.50 6.54
C SER A 108 -4.31 8.49 7.22
N ASN A 109 -5.59 8.55 6.91
CA ASN A 109 -6.49 7.42 7.10
C ASN A 109 -6.73 6.70 5.76
N THR A 110 -7.10 5.44 5.85
CA THR A 110 -7.24 4.56 4.69
C THR A 110 -8.20 5.10 3.63
N GLN A 111 -9.34 5.62 4.04
CA GLN A 111 -10.36 6.10 3.10
C GLN A 111 -9.93 7.38 2.38
N GLU A 112 -9.44 8.37 3.13
CA GLU A 112 -8.96 9.62 2.56
C GLU A 112 -7.77 9.39 1.62
N PHE A 113 -6.82 8.55 2.04
CA PHE A 113 -5.66 8.22 1.21
C PHE A 113 -6.08 7.63 -0.14
N TRP A 114 -6.87 6.58 -0.16
CA TRP A 114 -7.28 5.95 -1.41
C TRP A 114 -8.17 6.84 -2.27
N ASN A 115 -9.00 7.68 -1.66
CA ASN A 115 -9.82 8.66 -2.38
C ASN A 115 -8.99 9.82 -2.95
N SER A 116 -7.79 10.06 -2.44
CA SER A 116 -6.87 11.10 -2.94
C SER A 116 -6.00 10.66 -4.11
N CYS A 117 -6.11 9.40 -4.58
CA CYS A 117 -5.38 8.88 -5.72
C CYS A 117 -5.88 9.51 -7.02
N VAL A 118 -5.02 10.27 -7.71
CA VAL A 118 -5.38 11.04 -8.90
C VAL A 118 -4.77 10.52 -10.20
N LYS A 119 -3.63 9.81 -10.12
CA LYS A 119 -2.96 9.22 -11.28
C LYS A 119 -2.32 7.90 -10.90
N ILE A 120 -2.33 6.93 -11.82
CA ILE A 120 -1.64 5.64 -11.71
C ILE A 120 -1.00 5.37 -13.06
N CYS A 121 0.30 5.06 -13.08
CA CYS A 121 1.00 4.63 -14.28
C CYS A 121 0.45 3.29 -14.81
N ASP A 122 0.69 3.00 -16.07
CA ASP A 122 0.18 1.80 -16.73
C ASP A 122 0.99 0.53 -16.36
N LYS A 123 0.68 -0.55 -17.05
CA LYS A 123 1.30 -1.86 -16.85
C LYS A 123 2.80 -1.90 -17.14
N ASP A 124 3.35 -0.97 -17.93
CA ASP A 124 4.76 -0.95 -18.30
C ASP A 124 5.63 -0.47 -17.10
N ASP A 125 5.01 0.28 -16.17
CA ASP A 125 5.63 0.71 -14.90
C ASP A 125 5.33 -0.26 -13.73
N TYR A 126 4.47 -1.25 -13.93
CA TYR A 126 4.06 -2.17 -12.86
C TYR A 126 5.21 -3.03 -12.36
N ARG A 127 5.36 -3.09 -11.03
CA ARG A 127 6.40 -3.87 -10.36
C ARG A 127 5.82 -4.69 -9.22
N LEU A 128 6.35 -5.89 -9.04
CA LEU A 128 6.09 -6.75 -7.88
C LEU A 128 7.15 -6.52 -6.81
N PHE A 129 6.69 -6.35 -5.60
CA PHE A 129 7.53 -6.24 -4.40
C PHE A 129 7.21 -7.40 -3.46
N GLY A 130 8.22 -7.97 -2.83
CA GLY A 130 8.08 -9.07 -1.91
C GLY A 130 8.40 -8.69 -0.47
N SER A 131 7.76 -9.38 0.47
CA SER A 131 8.15 -9.44 1.87
C SER A 131 8.24 -10.90 2.28
N PHE A 132 9.40 -11.33 2.78
CA PHE A 132 9.58 -12.70 3.27
C PHE A 132 8.89 -12.94 4.61
N PHE A 133 8.65 -11.88 5.37
CA PHE A 133 8.16 -11.95 6.74
C PHE A 133 6.98 -10.99 6.93
N ASP A 134 5.84 -11.32 6.31
CA ASP A 134 4.60 -10.63 6.60
C ASP A 134 3.92 -11.30 7.77
N GLY A 135 3.91 -10.62 8.91
CA GLY A 135 3.41 -11.15 10.17
C GLY A 135 1.95 -10.81 10.40
N LYS A 136 1.21 -11.74 10.96
CA LYS A 136 -0.16 -11.55 11.42
C LYS A 136 -0.39 -12.27 12.75
N GLY A 137 -0.91 -11.60 13.71
CA GLY A 137 -1.42 -12.18 14.95
C GLY A 137 -2.92 -12.37 14.83
N GLN A 138 -3.56 -12.96 15.67
CA GLN A 138 -3.59 -13.97 16.70
C GLN A 138 -4.13 -15.28 16.12
N PRO A 139 -3.40 -16.37 16.10
CA PRO A 139 -2.04 -16.53 16.59
C PRO A 139 -1.00 -15.90 15.68
N SER A 140 0.16 -15.55 16.24
CA SER A 140 1.25 -14.96 15.45
C SER A 140 1.85 -15.98 14.50
N GLN A 141 1.75 -15.70 13.22
CA GLN A 141 2.33 -16.49 12.14
C GLN A 141 2.94 -15.55 11.10
N VAL A 142 3.93 -16.03 10.36
CA VAL A 142 4.65 -15.27 9.34
C VAL A 142 4.57 -16.01 8.01
N SER A 143 4.43 -15.27 6.93
CA SER A 143 4.41 -15.84 5.58
C SER A 143 5.06 -14.88 4.57
N ALA A 144 5.57 -15.44 3.48
CA ALA A 144 6.01 -14.63 2.36
C ALA A 144 4.81 -14.15 1.55
N VAL A 145 4.83 -12.88 1.16
CA VAL A 145 3.80 -12.26 0.32
C VAL A 145 4.43 -11.43 -0.79
N SER A 146 3.68 -11.22 -1.87
CA SER A 146 4.03 -10.30 -2.95
C SER A 146 2.89 -9.32 -3.18
N HIS A 147 3.24 -8.06 -3.30
CA HIS A 147 2.30 -6.99 -3.62
C HIS A 147 2.82 -6.22 -4.81
N GLY A 148 1.94 -5.86 -5.72
CA GLY A 148 2.31 -5.13 -6.92
C GLY A 148 1.66 -3.76 -7.01
N SER A 149 2.36 -2.83 -7.61
CA SER A 149 1.77 -1.55 -8.01
C SER A 149 2.58 -0.89 -9.12
N SER A 150 1.93 0.00 -9.86
CA SER A 150 2.58 1.03 -10.64
C SER A 150 2.77 2.29 -9.81
N THR A 151 3.64 3.18 -10.24
CA THR A 151 3.80 4.50 -9.62
C THR A 151 2.46 5.22 -9.56
N SER A 152 2.11 5.69 -8.38
CA SER A 152 0.81 6.28 -8.11
C SER A 152 0.95 7.63 -7.42
N ARG A 153 0.09 8.58 -7.77
CA ARG A 153 0.08 9.92 -7.21
C ARG A 153 -1.15 10.14 -6.35
N PHE A 154 -0.92 10.62 -5.16
CA PHE A 154 -1.92 10.97 -4.16
C PHE A 154 -1.80 12.46 -3.83
N ASN A 155 -2.91 13.17 -3.72
CA ASN A 155 -2.92 14.60 -3.41
C ASN A 155 -3.32 14.85 -1.95
N GLY A 156 -2.77 15.91 -1.35
CA GLY A 156 -3.19 16.35 -0.01
C GLY A 156 -2.81 15.41 1.13
N VAL A 157 -1.84 14.52 0.92
CA VAL A 157 -1.35 13.62 1.98
C VAL A 157 -0.51 14.39 2.98
N ASN A 158 -0.75 14.18 4.27
CA ASN A 158 0.03 14.83 5.32
C ASN A 158 1.44 14.24 5.40
N VAL A 159 2.44 15.08 5.20
CA VAL A 159 3.87 14.74 5.29
C VAL A 159 4.45 15.34 6.54
N ILE A 160 5.20 14.57 7.29
CA ILE A 160 5.80 14.96 8.56
C ILE A 160 7.32 14.75 8.52
N ASN A 161 8.04 15.59 9.29
CA ASN A 161 9.44 15.39 9.58
C ASN A 161 9.55 14.50 10.83
N THR A 162 10.30 13.41 10.75
CA THR A 162 10.54 12.47 11.85
C THR A 162 11.89 12.71 12.53
N GLY A 163 12.71 13.63 12.03
CA GLY A 163 14.00 14.02 12.61
C GLY A 163 13.83 14.56 14.03
N ARG A 164 14.67 14.11 14.94
CA ARG A 164 14.75 14.69 16.29
C ARG A 164 15.68 15.87 16.26
N THR A 165 15.14 17.07 16.48
CA THR A 165 15.96 18.21 16.94
C THR A 165 16.25 17.98 18.43
N ILE A 166 17.53 17.77 18.75
CA ILE A 166 18.02 17.73 20.13
C ILE A 166 18.27 19.18 20.56
#